data_a4f0c49b1ae571e29d53ca1c24298c18
#
_entry.id   a4f0c49b1ae571e29d53ca1c24298c18
#
_cell.length_a   1.000
_cell.length_b   1.000
_cell.length_c   1.000
_cell.angle_alpha   90.00
_cell.angle_beta   90.00
_cell.angle_gamma   90.00
#
_symmetry.space_group_name_H-M   'P 1'
#
loop_
_entity.id
_entity.type
_entity.pdbx_description
1 polymer ?
#
loop_
_entity_poly.entity_id
_entity_poly.type
_entity_poly.pdbx_seq_one_letter_code
_entity_poly.pdbx_strand_id
1 'polypeptide(L)'
;MKLDLHIHTGHSFDSQSDVTEIIRAAETAALDAIAITDHDTMSACGLARNTASKITIIPGMEITSEQGTHVIGLFLHREIVSRDVFDIIDEIHGQGGLVMMPHPFHRGTGFLSHRFHEKIYDGQELEKMLSGIDLVEAFTYGAEADDILDTGRFLAVHPEIAVTSGSDAHRIEDIGKAYIELEEFSSIDPDDIKKALLKSPRLLRYEAYSAEQDMTVIRTARQKGKESLLKKIAGATFGPMVESIRNRYQRSNKGDEEQS
;
A
#
# COMPACT_ATOMS: atom_id res chain seq x y z
N MET A 1 11.40 11.87 6.08
CA MET A 1 11.51 10.45 6.49
C MET A 1 10.93 9.56 5.40
N LYS A 2 11.67 8.56 4.93
CA LYS A 2 11.26 7.63 3.87
C LYS A 2 10.88 6.29 4.45
N LEU A 3 9.69 5.79 4.11
CA LEU A 3 9.15 4.54 4.65
C LEU A 3 8.62 3.64 3.54
N ASP A 4 9.06 2.39 3.51
CA ASP A 4 8.45 1.32 2.72
C ASP A 4 7.62 0.44 3.66
N LEU A 5 6.30 0.42 3.47
CA LEU A 5 5.36 -0.16 4.44
C LEU A 5 4.85 -1.56 4.05
N HIS A 6 5.44 -2.17 2.99
CA HIS A 6 4.98 -3.45 2.49
C HIS A 6 6.16 -4.28 1.95
N ILE A 7 6.71 -5.18 2.79
CA ILE A 7 7.88 -6.01 2.44
C ILE A 7 7.70 -7.42 3.02
N HIS A 8 8.01 -8.44 2.19
CA HIS A 8 7.98 -9.85 2.53
C HIS A 8 9.39 -10.43 2.68
N THR A 9 9.57 -11.24 3.73
CA THR A 9 10.81 -11.97 4.01
C THR A 9 10.67 -13.45 3.65
N GLY A 10 11.75 -14.22 3.78
CA GLY A 10 11.72 -15.68 3.64
C GLY A 10 10.89 -16.42 4.71
N HIS A 11 10.21 -15.69 5.62
CA HIS A 11 9.21 -16.25 6.52
C HIS A 11 7.79 -16.23 5.89
N SER A 12 7.60 -15.46 4.83
CA SER A 12 6.42 -15.53 3.98
C SER A 12 6.51 -16.71 3.03
N PHE A 13 5.38 -17.33 2.70
CA PHE A 13 5.36 -18.54 1.86
C PHE A 13 5.80 -18.30 0.40
N ASP A 14 5.80 -17.06 -0.05
CA ASP A 14 6.02 -16.62 -1.43
C ASP A 14 7.28 -15.77 -1.63
N SER A 15 8.07 -15.56 -0.58
CA SER A 15 9.36 -14.88 -0.65
C SER A 15 10.49 -15.77 -0.14
N GLN A 16 11.71 -15.53 -0.63
CA GLN A 16 12.95 -16.19 -0.17
C GLN A 16 13.97 -15.17 0.33
N SER A 17 13.57 -13.93 0.49
CA SER A 17 14.45 -12.82 0.85
C SER A 17 14.93 -12.91 2.30
N ASP A 18 16.24 -13.00 2.51
CA ASP A 18 16.83 -13.02 3.85
C ASP A 18 16.66 -11.69 4.55
N VAL A 19 16.27 -11.73 5.83
CA VAL A 19 16.02 -10.53 6.65
C VAL A 19 17.23 -9.59 6.69
N THR A 20 18.45 -10.11 6.76
CA THR A 20 19.67 -9.29 6.79
C THR A 20 19.91 -8.59 5.45
N GLU A 21 19.62 -9.29 4.34
CA GLU A 21 19.73 -8.73 3.00
C GLU A 21 18.66 -7.65 2.75
N ILE A 22 17.44 -7.86 3.22
CA ILE A 22 16.36 -6.85 3.20
C ILE A 22 16.81 -5.57 3.91
N ILE A 23 17.35 -5.68 5.13
CA ILE A 23 17.81 -4.52 5.90
C ILE A 23 18.94 -3.78 5.16
N ARG A 24 19.89 -4.50 4.58
CA ARG A 24 20.97 -3.90 3.77
C ARG A 24 20.43 -3.20 2.53
N ALA A 25 19.46 -3.79 1.84
CA ALA A 25 18.83 -3.17 0.67
C ALA A 25 18.07 -1.90 1.05
N ALA A 26 17.32 -1.92 2.14
CA ALA A 26 16.60 -0.77 2.68
C ALA A 26 17.57 0.37 3.08
N GLU A 27 18.69 0.06 3.74
CA GLU A 27 19.77 1.02 4.03
C GLU A 27 20.38 1.59 2.74
N THR A 28 20.59 0.76 1.73
CA THR A 28 21.13 1.18 0.42
C THR A 28 20.18 2.10 -0.33
N ALA A 29 18.86 1.82 -0.24
CA ALA A 29 17.80 2.67 -0.78
C ALA A 29 17.59 3.96 0.03
N ALA A 30 18.36 4.16 1.10
CA ALA A 30 18.24 5.29 2.03
C ALA A 30 16.82 5.43 2.60
N LEU A 31 16.18 4.30 2.94
CA LEU A 31 14.95 4.26 3.71
C LEU A 31 15.27 4.49 5.19
N ASP A 32 14.40 5.21 5.88
CA ASP A 32 14.53 5.47 7.33
C ASP A 32 13.75 4.44 8.16
N ALA A 33 12.68 3.88 7.59
CA ALA A 33 11.89 2.82 8.21
C ALA A 33 11.34 1.86 7.16
N ILE A 34 11.15 0.60 7.58
CA ILE A 34 10.45 -0.41 6.80
C ILE A 34 9.44 -1.17 7.65
N ALA A 35 8.34 -1.61 7.06
CA ALA A 35 7.45 -2.58 7.69
C ALA A 35 7.75 -3.99 7.17
N ILE A 36 7.84 -4.95 8.08
CA ILE A 36 7.87 -6.38 7.74
C ILE A 36 6.44 -6.88 7.84
N THR A 37 5.91 -7.34 6.73
CA THR A 37 4.49 -7.65 6.55
C THR A 37 4.28 -9.03 5.92
N ASP A 38 5.03 -10.03 6.41
CA ASP A 38 4.93 -11.41 5.93
C ASP A 38 3.48 -11.92 5.98
N HIS A 39 3.12 -12.76 5.02
CA HIS A 39 1.81 -13.39 4.98
C HIS A 39 1.57 -14.26 6.22
N ASP A 40 0.51 -13.92 6.94
CA ASP A 40 -0.06 -14.67 8.06
C ASP A 40 0.91 -14.98 9.22
N THR A 41 2.04 -14.24 9.30
CA THR A 41 3.02 -14.41 10.38
C THR A 41 3.79 -13.14 10.71
N MET A 42 4.23 -13.01 11.95
CA MET A 42 5.15 -11.96 12.42
C MET A 42 6.53 -12.53 12.81
N SER A 43 6.82 -13.77 12.46
CA SER A 43 8.01 -14.48 12.97
C SER A 43 9.33 -13.82 12.58
N ALA A 44 9.39 -13.06 11.47
CA ALA A 44 10.58 -12.30 11.06
C ALA A 44 10.76 -10.98 11.83
N CYS A 45 9.70 -10.38 12.39
CA CYS A 45 9.76 -9.04 12.97
C CYS A 45 10.79 -8.90 14.11
N GLY A 46 10.89 -9.93 14.96
CA GLY A 46 11.85 -9.95 16.06
C GLY A 46 13.30 -9.99 15.56
N LEU A 47 13.58 -10.81 14.56
CA LEU A 47 14.91 -10.90 13.94
C LEU A 47 15.26 -9.59 13.23
N ALA A 48 14.33 -9.02 12.46
CA ALA A 48 14.54 -7.76 11.78
C ALA A 48 14.89 -6.61 12.75
N ARG A 49 14.15 -6.47 13.86
CA ARG A 49 14.43 -5.46 14.90
C ARG A 49 15.79 -5.63 15.55
N ASN A 50 16.22 -6.87 15.78
CA ASN A 50 17.53 -7.15 16.40
C ASN A 50 18.69 -6.96 15.42
N THR A 51 18.44 -7.08 14.11
CA THR A 51 19.46 -6.93 13.05
C THR A 51 19.61 -5.49 12.61
N ALA A 52 18.52 -4.73 12.56
CA ALA A 52 18.52 -3.34 12.12
C ALA A 52 19.25 -2.44 13.12
N SER A 53 20.17 -1.60 12.63
CA SER A 53 20.93 -0.65 13.45
C SER A 53 20.75 0.80 13.01
N LYS A 54 20.28 1.05 11.79
CA LYS A 54 20.18 2.39 11.20
C LYS A 54 18.77 2.73 10.73
N ILE A 55 17.91 1.73 10.58
CA ILE A 55 16.54 1.91 10.14
C ILE A 55 15.56 1.44 11.20
N THR A 56 14.39 2.06 11.23
CA THR A 56 13.31 1.64 12.15
C THR A 56 12.51 0.49 11.53
N ILE A 57 12.31 -0.58 12.30
CA ILE A 57 11.47 -1.72 11.90
C ILE A 57 10.07 -1.54 12.47
N ILE A 58 9.09 -1.45 11.62
CA ILE A 58 7.67 -1.44 11.96
C ILE A 58 7.18 -2.89 11.90
N PRO A 59 6.77 -3.49 13.03
CA PRO A 59 6.22 -4.84 13.01
C PRO A 59 4.83 -4.82 12.40
N GLY A 60 4.61 -5.68 11.42
CA GLY A 60 3.35 -5.82 10.73
C GLY A 60 3.08 -7.26 10.32
N MET A 61 1.97 -7.47 9.69
CA MET A 61 1.55 -8.74 9.10
C MET A 61 0.56 -8.46 7.97
N GLU A 62 0.71 -9.12 6.83
CA GLU A 62 -0.33 -9.17 5.81
C GLU A 62 -1.21 -10.38 6.04
N ILE A 63 -2.47 -10.14 6.37
CA ILE A 63 -3.44 -11.16 6.74
C ILE A 63 -4.29 -11.52 5.53
N THR A 64 -4.36 -12.81 5.21
CA THR A 64 -5.30 -13.32 4.22
C THR A 64 -6.64 -13.59 4.90
N SER A 65 -7.69 -12.86 4.50
CA SER A 65 -9.05 -13.07 5.00
C SER A 65 -9.64 -14.40 4.50
N GLU A 66 -10.71 -14.86 5.10
CA GLU A 66 -11.43 -16.06 4.63
C GLU A 66 -12.00 -15.93 3.22
N GLN A 67 -12.20 -14.70 2.74
CA GLN A 67 -12.61 -14.39 1.37
C GLN A 67 -11.43 -14.36 0.39
N GLY A 68 -10.19 -14.43 0.89
CA GLY A 68 -8.96 -14.36 0.10
C GLY A 68 -8.48 -12.94 -0.20
N THR A 69 -9.04 -11.93 0.46
CA THR A 69 -8.55 -10.55 0.38
C THR A 69 -7.45 -10.30 1.40
N HIS A 70 -6.56 -9.36 1.11
CA HIS A 70 -5.45 -9.02 1.98
C HIS A 70 -5.73 -7.76 2.81
N VAL A 71 -5.33 -7.81 4.07
CA VAL A 71 -5.34 -6.67 5.01
C VAL A 71 -4.00 -6.62 5.71
N ILE A 72 -3.36 -5.47 5.78
CA ILE A 72 -2.12 -5.30 6.52
C ILE A 72 -2.41 -4.63 7.87
N GLY A 73 -1.94 -5.29 8.94
CA GLY A 73 -1.82 -4.67 10.25
C GLY A 73 -0.40 -4.13 10.45
N LEU A 74 -0.27 -2.86 10.83
CA LEU A 74 1.00 -2.23 11.17
C LEU A 74 1.08 -1.91 12.66
N PHE A 75 2.29 -1.86 13.22
CA PHE A 75 2.57 -1.62 14.65
C PHE A 75 1.97 -2.69 15.56
N LEU A 76 1.96 -3.93 15.11
CA LEU A 76 1.43 -5.06 15.84
C LEU A 76 2.38 -5.50 16.97
N HIS A 77 1.79 -6.02 18.05
CA HIS A 77 2.50 -6.64 19.18
C HIS A 77 2.41 -8.17 19.19
N ARG A 78 1.42 -8.72 18.50
CA ARG A 78 1.17 -10.16 18.32
C ARG A 78 0.50 -10.41 16.98
N GLU A 79 0.61 -11.63 16.49
CA GLU A 79 -0.06 -12.07 15.27
C GLU A 79 -1.58 -11.92 15.36
N ILE A 80 -2.20 -11.64 14.22
CA ILE A 80 -3.65 -11.63 14.05
C ILE A 80 -4.08 -13.04 13.69
N VAL A 81 -5.04 -13.58 14.42
CA VAL A 81 -5.51 -14.98 14.22
C VAL A 81 -6.86 -15.06 13.51
N SER A 82 -7.65 -14.00 13.58
CA SER A 82 -8.94 -13.92 12.87
C SER A 82 -8.75 -13.94 11.36
N ARG A 83 -9.78 -14.42 10.67
CA ARG A 83 -9.86 -14.44 9.20
C ARG A 83 -11.09 -13.71 8.68
N ASP A 84 -12.10 -13.46 9.50
CA ASP A 84 -13.16 -12.51 9.17
C ASP A 84 -12.59 -11.09 9.15
N VAL A 85 -12.95 -10.31 8.13
CA VAL A 85 -12.35 -8.99 7.92
C VAL A 85 -12.65 -8.00 9.02
N PHE A 86 -13.86 -8.05 9.60
CA PHE A 86 -14.23 -7.15 10.68
C PHE A 86 -13.47 -7.49 11.96
N ASP A 87 -13.33 -8.78 12.26
CA ASP A 87 -12.54 -9.26 13.39
C ASP A 87 -11.05 -8.95 13.21
N ILE A 88 -10.50 -9.05 11.97
CA ILE A 88 -9.13 -8.64 11.64
C ILE A 88 -8.94 -7.15 12.00
N ILE A 89 -9.84 -6.28 11.53
CA ILE A 89 -9.79 -4.84 11.80
C ILE A 89 -9.85 -4.57 13.31
N ASP A 90 -10.77 -5.21 14.01
CA ASP A 90 -10.95 -5.05 15.46
C ASP A 90 -9.72 -5.56 16.23
N GLU A 91 -9.09 -6.68 15.83
CA GLU A 91 -7.87 -7.19 16.45
C GLU A 91 -6.66 -6.26 16.24
N ILE A 92 -6.52 -5.68 15.04
CA ILE A 92 -5.44 -4.71 14.75
C ILE A 92 -5.62 -3.46 15.60
N HIS A 93 -6.82 -2.87 15.62
CA HIS A 93 -7.13 -1.70 16.44
C HIS A 93 -7.03 -2.00 17.94
N GLY A 94 -7.44 -3.21 18.37
CA GLY A 94 -7.32 -3.66 19.75
C GLY A 94 -5.87 -3.73 20.26
N GLN A 95 -4.90 -3.82 19.36
CA GLN A 95 -3.47 -3.72 19.66
C GLN A 95 -2.94 -2.28 19.56
N GLY A 96 -3.78 -1.32 19.19
CA GLY A 96 -3.38 0.05 18.86
C GLY A 96 -2.62 0.13 17.53
N GLY A 97 -2.73 -0.88 16.66
CA GLY A 97 -2.17 -0.91 15.31
C GLY A 97 -2.91 0.00 14.34
N LEU A 98 -2.42 0.08 13.10
CA LEU A 98 -3.09 0.71 11.98
C LEU A 98 -3.49 -0.36 10.96
N VAL A 99 -4.69 -0.21 10.42
CA VAL A 99 -5.22 -1.06 9.34
C VAL A 99 -4.87 -0.42 8.01
N MET A 100 -4.11 -1.13 7.20
CA MET A 100 -3.79 -0.71 5.83
C MET A 100 -4.43 -1.66 4.82
N MET A 101 -5.09 -1.10 3.82
CA MET A 101 -5.61 -1.82 2.66
C MET A 101 -4.52 -1.84 1.58
N PRO A 102 -3.82 -2.97 1.37
CA PRO A 102 -2.80 -3.09 0.34
C PRO A 102 -3.44 -3.24 -1.03
N HIS A 103 -2.76 -2.82 -2.10
CA HIS A 103 -3.11 -3.04 -3.51
C HIS A 103 -4.63 -3.24 -3.76
N PRO A 104 -5.50 -2.25 -3.44
CA PRO A 104 -6.95 -2.43 -3.22
C PRO A 104 -7.73 -2.99 -4.41
N PHE A 105 -7.25 -2.79 -5.63
CA PHE A 105 -7.89 -3.28 -6.87
C PHE A 105 -7.16 -4.46 -7.49
N HIS A 106 -6.11 -4.99 -6.85
CA HIS A 106 -5.40 -6.16 -7.36
C HIS A 106 -6.37 -7.33 -7.60
N ARG A 107 -6.30 -7.92 -8.79
CA ARG A 107 -7.27 -8.87 -9.31
C ARG A 107 -7.46 -10.14 -8.47
N GLY A 108 -6.43 -10.55 -7.74
CA GLY A 108 -6.42 -11.77 -6.94
C GLY A 108 -6.82 -11.56 -5.48
N THR A 109 -6.39 -10.48 -4.87
CA THR A 109 -6.37 -10.27 -3.41
C THR A 109 -6.84 -8.88 -2.99
N GLY A 110 -7.04 -7.97 -3.95
CA GLY A 110 -7.46 -6.60 -3.67
C GLY A 110 -8.91 -6.54 -3.17
N PHE A 111 -9.11 -5.84 -2.09
CA PHE A 111 -10.40 -5.71 -1.39
C PHE A 111 -11.50 -5.11 -2.25
N LEU A 112 -11.15 -4.15 -3.11
CA LEU A 112 -12.06 -3.42 -3.99
C LEU A 112 -12.05 -3.95 -5.43
N SER A 113 -11.40 -5.09 -5.68
CA SER A 113 -11.40 -5.67 -7.02
C SER A 113 -12.80 -6.15 -7.40
N HIS A 114 -13.16 -6.02 -8.69
CA HIS A 114 -14.47 -6.46 -9.22
C HIS A 114 -14.81 -7.93 -8.89
N ARG A 115 -13.81 -8.73 -8.57
CA ARG A 115 -14.00 -10.13 -8.18
C ARG A 115 -14.69 -10.27 -6.83
N PHE A 116 -14.44 -9.35 -5.91
CA PHE A 116 -14.90 -9.42 -4.52
C PHE A 116 -16.02 -8.42 -4.23
N HIS A 117 -15.94 -7.21 -4.78
CA HIS A 117 -16.81 -6.08 -4.46
C HIS A 117 -18.31 -6.32 -4.66
N GLU A 118 -18.72 -7.01 -5.72
CA GLU A 118 -20.16 -7.20 -6.01
C GLU A 118 -20.77 -8.44 -5.33
N LYS A 119 -19.97 -9.31 -4.73
CA LYS A 119 -20.42 -10.64 -4.28
C LYS A 119 -20.28 -10.89 -2.79
N ILE A 120 -19.53 -10.08 -2.05
CA ILE A 120 -19.12 -10.41 -0.68
C ILE A 120 -19.64 -9.41 0.32
N TYR A 121 -19.66 -8.12 0.01
CA TYR A 121 -20.10 -7.07 0.92
C TYR A 121 -21.27 -6.30 0.33
N ASP A 122 -22.35 -6.16 1.09
CA ASP A 122 -23.40 -5.18 0.74
C ASP A 122 -22.88 -3.74 1.00
N GLY A 123 -23.67 -2.75 0.58
CA GLY A 123 -23.23 -1.35 0.71
C GLY A 123 -22.98 -0.91 2.16
N GLN A 124 -23.70 -1.46 3.14
CA GLN A 124 -23.52 -1.12 4.56
C GLN A 124 -22.28 -1.80 5.14
N GLU A 125 -22.05 -3.06 4.79
CA GLU A 125 -20.85 -3.79 5.19
C GLU A 125 -19.58 -3.15 4.61
N LEU A 126 -19.62 -2.73 3.35
CA LEU A 126 -18.51 -2.01 2.72
C LEU A 126 -18.23 -0.69 3.44
N GLU A 127 -19.26 0.12 3.73
CA GLU A 127 -19.09 1.37 4.49
C GLU A 127 -18.50 1.11 5.90
N LYS A 128 -19.01 0.09 6.59
CA LYS A 128 -18.50 -0.31 7.90
C LYS A 128 -17.04 -0.70 7.83
N MET A 129 -16.65 -1.53 6.87
CA MET A 129 -15.27 -1.93 6.65
C MET A 129 -14.38 -0.73 6.36
N LEU A 130 -14.77 0.13 5.41
CA LEU A 130 -13.99 1.32 5.03
C LEU A 130 -13.81 2.28 6.22
N SER A 131 -14.77 2.36 7.14
CA SER A 131 -14.63 3.17 8.35
C SER A 131 -13.53 2.66 9.30
N GLY A 132 -13.14 1.39 9.18
CA GLY A 132 -12.05 0.79 9.94
C GLY A 132 -10.70 0.83 9.23
N ILE A 133 -10.61 1.35 8.00
CA ILE A 133 -9.36 1.47 7.26
C ILE A 133 -8.67 2.79 7.58
N ASP A 134 -7.45 2.73 8.06
CA ASP A 134 -6.61 3.89 8.38
C ASP A 134 -5.80 4.37 7.17
N LEU A 135 -5.29 3.43 6.39
CA LEU A 135 -4.38 3.67 5.27
C LEU A 135 -4.82 2.89 4.03
N VAL A 136 -4.65 3.50 2.86
CA VAL A 136 -4.82 2.81 1.56
C VAL A 136 -3.52 2.92 0.76
N GLU A 137 -3.06 1.81 0.25
CA GLU A 137 -1.90 1.76 -0.63
C GLU A 137 -2.30 2.19 -2.04
N ALA A 138 -1.84 3.39 -2.44
CA ALA A 138 -2.16 3.94 -3.76
C ALA A 138 -1.25 3.41 -4.85
N PHE A 139 -0.02 3.05 -4.48
CA PHE A 139 0.98 2.50 -5.40
C PHE A 139 1.67 1.32 -4.75
N THR A 140 1.63 0.20 -5.46
CA THR A 140 2.40 -1.01 -5.18
C THR A 140 3.31 -1.25 -6.37
N TYR A 141 4.59 -1.59 -6.13
CA TYR A 141 5.50 -1.86 -7.24
C TYR A 141 4.99 -3.07 -8.04
N GLY A 142 4.93 -2.92 -9.36
CA GLY A 142 4.39 -3.96 -10.22
C GLY A 142 2.87 -3.95 -10.42
N ALA A 143 2.14 -3.02 -9.73
CA ALA A 143 0.70 -2.87 -9.95
C ALA A 143 0.37 -2.52 -11.41
N GLU A 144 -0.73 -3.06 -11.90
CA GLU A 144 -1.23 -2.73 -13.23
C GLU A 144 -1.76 -1.29 -13.29
N ALA A 145 -1.66 -0.67 -14.45
CA ALA A 145 -2.07 0.73 -14.63
C ALA A 145 -3.56 0.95 -14.32
N ASP A 146 -4.42 -0.02 -14.62
CA ASP A 146 -5.85 0.06 -14.32
C ASP A 146 -6.13 0.01 -12.82
N ASP A 147 -5.40 -0.81 -12.06
CA ASP A 147 -5.50 -0.89 -10.59
C ASP A 147 -5.13 0.45 -9.95
N ILE A 148 -4.06 1.09 -10.44
CA ILE A 148 -3.64 2.42 -9.99
C ILE A 148 -4.71 3.47 -10.28
N LEU A 149 -5.33 3.44 -11.47
CA LEU A 149 -6.39 4.36 -11.85
C LEU A 149 -7.65 4.20 -11.00
N ASP A 150 -8.05 2.95 -10.74
CA ASP A 150 -9.23 2.65 -9.94
C ASP A 150 -8.98 3.02 -8.47
N THR A 151 -7.78 2.79 -7.95
CA THR A 151 -7.37 3.29 -6.63
C THR A 151 -7.45 4.81 -6.56
N GLY A 152 -6.97 5.51 -7.59
CA GLY A 152 -7.08 6.97 -7.68
C GLY A 152 -8.52 7.48 -7.69
N ARG A 153 -9.42 6.80 -8.38
CA ARG A 153 -10.86 7.12 -8.40
C ARG A 153 -11.50 6.89 -7.03
N PHE A 154 -11.18 5.78 -6.40
CA PHE A 154 -11.64 5.47 -5.06
C PHE A 154 -11.20 6.53 -4.05
N LEU A 155 -9.93 6.89 -4.01
CA LEU A 155 -9.39 7.90 -3.11
C LEU A 155 -9.95 9.31 -3.37
N ALA A 156 -10.39 9.60 -4.59
CA ALA A 156 -11.01 10.88 -4.91
C ALA A 156 -12.37 11.07 -4.20
N VAL A 157 -13.05 9.98 -3.86
CA VAL A 157 -14.35 10.02 -3.15
C VAL A 157 -14.22 9.67 -1.66
N HIS A 158 -13.04 9.18 -1.23
CA HIS A 158 -12.70 8.87 0.17
C HIS A 158 -11.48 9.68 0.66
N PRO A 159 -11.56 11.03 0.68
CA PRO A 159 -10.43 11.88 1.07
C PRO A 159 -10.08 11.82 2.56
N GLU A 160 -10.90 11.18 3.36
CA GLU A 160 -10.70 10.95 4.80
C GLU A 160 -9.65 9.87 5.08
N ILE A 161 -9.47 8.91 4.18
CA ILE A 161 -8.51 7.81 4.34
C ILE A 161 -7.10 8.32 4.01
N ALA A 162 -6.14 8.00 4.87
CA ALA A 162 -4.76 8.38 4.61
C ALA A 162 -4.15 7.46 3.52
N VAL A 163 -3.33 8.07 2.65
CA VAL A 163 -2.78 7.38 1.48
C VAL A 163 -1.34 6.97 1.74
N THR A 164 -0.95 5.77 1.32
CA THR A 164 0.42 5.26 1.41
C THR A 164 0.90 4.65 0.09
N SER A 165 2.13 4.16 0.09
CA SER A 165 2.75 3.42 -0.98
C SER A 165 3.73 2.42 -0.36
N GLY A 166 3.83 1.24 -0.92
CA GLY A 166 4.77 0.20 -0.50
C GLY A 166 5.28 -0.60 -1.69
N SER A 167 6.43 -1.24 -1.54
CA SER A 167 7.03 -1.99 -2.63
C SER A 167 6.35 -3.32 -2.89
N ASP A 168 5.72 -3.91 -1.87
CA ASP A 168 5.25 -5.31 -1.93
C ASP A 168 6.41 -6.25 -2.35
N ALA A 169 7.59 -5.95 -1.79
CA ALA A 169 8.83 -6.57 -2.23
C ALA A 169 8.90 -8.03 -1.78
N HIS A 170 8.92 -8.94 -2.73
CA HIS A 170 9.19 -10.37 -2.56
C HIS A 170 10.66 -10.72 -2.91
N ARG A 171 11.39 -9.77 -3.51
CA ARG A 171 12.79 -9.88 -3.89
C ARG A 171 13.56 -8.66 -3.41
N ILE A 172 14.83 -8.86 -3.13
CA ILE A 172 15.72 -7.81 -2.61
C ILE A 172 15.79 -6.58 -3.52
N GLU A 173 15.79 -6.79 -4.83
CA GLU A 173 15.85 -5.72 -5.82
C GLU A 173 14.60 -4.85 -5.93
N ASP A 174 13.47 -5.27 -5.32
CA ASP A 174 12.21 -4.53 -5.35
C ASP A 174 12.07 -3.56 -4.17
N ILE A 175 12.90 -3.72 -3.13
CA ILE A 175 12.86 -2.90 -1.91
C ILE A 175 13.11 -1.42 -2.24
N GLY A 176 12.22 -0.56 -1.75
CA GLY A 176 12.29 0.88 -1.95
C GLY A 176 11.91 1.36 -3.35
N LYS A 177 11.36 0.50 -4.21
CA LYS A 177 10.81 0.92 -5.51
C LYS A 177 9.46 1.61 -5.41
N ALA A 178 8.75 1.40 -4.31
CA ALA A 178 7.62 2.23 -3.93
C ALA A 178 7.70 2.51 -2.44
N TYR A 179 7.54 3.77 -2.05
CA TYR A 179 7.62 4.21 -0.65
C TYR A 179 6.96 5.56 -0.45
N ILE A 180 6.75 5.95 0.79
CA ILE A 180 6.33 7.30 1.14
C ILE A 180 7.50 8.11 1.70
N GLU A 181 7.45 9.42 1.49
CA GLU A 181 8.35 10.37 2.11
C GLU A 181 7.53 11.39 2.93
N LEU A 182 7.61 11.28 4.26
CA LEU A 182 6.99 12.23 5.18
C LEU A 182 7.81 13.52 5.19
N GLU A 183 7.16 14.64 4.83
CA GLU A 183 7.80 15.94 4.81
C GLU A 183 8.00 16.45 6.25
N GLU A 184 9.15 17.10 6.49
CA GLU A 184 9.48 17.77 7.78
C GLU A 184 9.33 16.86 9.01
N PHE A 185 9.54 15.55 8.84
CA PHE A 185 9.42 14.56 9.91
C PHE A 185 10.72 13.75 10.06
N SER A 186 11.21 13.64 11.30
CA SER A 186 12.48 12.97 11.61
C SER A 186 12.47 12.11 12.87
N SER A 187 11.31 11.95 13.55
CA SER A 187 11.23 11.08 14.72
C SER A 187 11.35 9.61 14.30
N ILE A 188 12.07 8.82 15.10
CA ILE A 188 12.18 7.36 14.97
C ILE A 188 11.29 6.62 15.98
N ASP A 189 10.57 7.37 16.81
CA ASP A 189 9.62 6.80 17.77
C ASP A 189 8.41 6.21 17.03
N PRO A 190 8.04 4.94 17.28
CA PRO A 190 6.94 4.28 16.59
C PRO A 190 5.58 5.00 16.73
N ASP A 191 5.31 5.59 17.90
CA ASP A 191 4.04 6.30 18.13
C ASP A 191 3.99 7.63 17.38
N ASP A 192 5.12 8.29 17.22
CA ASP A 192 5.21 9.50 16.40
C ASP A 192 5.09 9.17 14.93
N ILE A 193 5.74 8.09 14.45
CA ILE A 193 5.60 7.60 13.07
C ILE A 193 4.14 7.26 12.78
N LYS A 194 3.46 6.55 13.69
CA LYS A 194 2.05 6.21 13.57
C LYS A 194 1.17 7.46 13.41
N LYS A 195 1.37 8.47 14.26
CA LYS A 195 0.63 9.75 14.16
C LYS A 195 0.91 10.47 12.84
N ALA A 196 2.17 10.44 12.38
CA ALA A 196 2.57 11.05 11.13
C ALA A 196 1.96 10.33 9.92
N LEU A 197 1.87 9.00 9.94
CA LEU A 197 1.19 8.22 8.91
C LEU A 197 -0.28 8.59 8.75
N LEU A 198 -0.94 9.04 9.80
CA LEU A 198 -2.34 9.47 9.73
C LEU A 198 -2.52 10.93 9.31
N LYS A 199 -1.55 11.80 9.57
CA LYS A 199 -1.79 13.26 9.57
C LYS A 199 -0.81 14.09 8.75
N SER A 200 0.44 13.62 8.58
CA SER A 200 1.49 14.43 7.96
C SER A 200 1.36 14.50 6.43
N PRO A 201 1.69 15.65 5.84
CA PRO A 201 1.89 15.74 4.39
C PRO A 201 2.99 14.76 3.94
N ARG A 202 2.80 14.17 2.77
CA ARG A 202 3.74 13.18 2.24
C ARG A 202 3.81 13.22 0.73
N LEU A 203 4.94 12.73 0.22
CA LEU A 203 5.13 12.38 -1.17
C LEU A 203 4.99 10.88 -1.32
N LEU A 204 4.25 10.43 -2.31
CA LEU A 204 4.24 9.04 -2.73
C LEU A 204 5.31 8.89 -3.82
N ARG A 205 6.20 7.94 -3.63
CA ARG A 205 7.27 7.59 -4.56
C ARG A 205 6.97 6.23 -5.16
N TYR A 206 7.10 6.13 -6.46
CA TYR A 206 6.80 4.90 -7.18
C TYR A 206 7.69 4.81 -8.42
N GLU A 207 8.36 3.69 -8.60
CA GLU A 207 9.08 3.34 -9.82
C GLU A 207 8.16 2.52 -10.72
N ALA A 208 7.84 3.03 -11.91
CA ALA A 208 7.00 2.29 -12.85
C ALA A 208 7.75 1.05 -13.38
N TYR A 209 7.05 -0.05 -13.54
CA TYR A 209 7.61 -1.34 -13.98
C TYR A 209 8.24 -1.31 -15.39
N SER A 210 8.04 -0.27 -16.18
CA SER A 210 8.65 -0.12 -17.51
C SER A 210 9.91 0.76 -17.43
N ALA A 211 10.99 0.31 -18.04
CA ALA A 211 12.31 0.94 -18.05
C ALA A 211 12.38 2.36 -18.68
N GLU A 212 11.26 2.96 -19.01
CA GLU A 212 11.16 4.26 -19.68
C GLU A 212 10.48 5.36 -18.86
N GLN A 213 10.09 5.10 -17.61
CA GLN A 213 9.36 6.10 -16.81
C GLN A 213 10.10 6.42 -15.51
N ASP A 214 10.48 7.69 -15.38
CA ASP A 214 11.01 8.26 -14.13
C ASP A 214 10.03 8.10 -12.97
N MET A 215 10.59 8.08 -11.75
CA MET A 215 9.83 8.05 -10.50
C MET A 215 8.68 9.07 -10.50
N THR A 216 7.46 8.59 -10.43
CA THR A 216 6.29 9.46 -10.30
C THR A 216 6.18 9.95 -8.88
N VAL A 217 6.12 11.28 -8.71
CA VAL A 217 5.96 11.92 -7.40
C VAL A 217 4.55 12.45 -7.28
N ILE A 218 3.80 11.96 -6.30
CA ILE A 218 2.48 12.48 -5.95
C ILE A 218 2.55 13.11 -4.57
N ARG A 219 2.19 14.39 -4.49
CA ARG A 219 2.12 15.13 -3.23
C ARG A 219 0.69 15.10 -2.71
N THR A 220 0.49 14.50 -1.55
CA THR A 220 -0.79 14.55 -0.83
C THR A 220 -0.69 15.62 0.26
N ALA A 221 -1.59 16.61 0.22
CA ALA A 221 -1.72 17.60 1.28
C ALA A 221 -3.14 17.53 1.83
N ARG A 222 -3.27 17.24 3.13
CA ARG A 222 -4.55 17.32 3.83
C ARG A 222 -4.88 18.81 4.07
N GLN A 223 -5.54 19.46 3.11
CA GLN A 223 -6.11 20.79 3.33
C GLN A 223 -7.57 20.65 3.78
N LYS A 224 -7.85 21.08 5.01
CA LYS A 224 -9.21 21.35 5.45
C LYS A 224 -9.86 22.36 4.49
N GLY A 225 -10.90 21.95 3.77
CA GLY A 225 -11.88 22.84 3.17
C GLY A 225 -11.61 23.36 1.77
N LYS A 226 -10.75 22.75 0.93
CA LYS A 226 -10.62 23.11 -0.48
C LYS A 226 -10.78 21.91 -1.40
N GLU A 227 -11.53 22.11 -2.48
CA GLU A 227 -11.76 21.12 -3.54
C GLU A 227 -10.49 20.36 -3.91
N SER A 228 -10.63 19.10 -3.76
CA SER A 228 -9.72 18.01 -3.97
C SER A 228 -8.49 18.32 -4.83
N LEU A 229 -7.35 18.37 -4.15
CA LEU A 229 -6.02 18.28 -4.77
C LEU A 229 -5.93 17.02 -5.65
N LEU A 230 -6.63 15.95 -5.29
CA LEU A 230 -6.75 14.71 -6.08
C LEU A 230 -7.41 14.93 -7.45
N LYS A 231 -8.40 15.84 -7.58
CA LYS A 231 -8.92 16.23 -8.91
C LYS A 231 -7.86 16.95 -9.75
N LYS A 232 -6.98 17.73 -9.14
CA LYS A 232 -5.86 18.40 -9.83
C LYS A 232 -4.73 17.41 -10.11
N ILE A 233 -4.45 16.47 -9.20
CA ILE A 233 -3.46 15.41 -9.36
C ILE A 233 -3.94 14.42 -10.44
N ALA A 234 -5.19 13.96 -10.40
CA ALA A 234 -5.77 13.14 -11.46
C ALA A 234 -5.71 13.88 -12.83
N GLY A 235 -5.98 15.17 -12.88
CA GLY A 235 -5.90 15.95 -14.11
C GLY A 235 -4.48 16.26 -14.59
N ALA A 236 -3.56 16.58 -13.68
CA ALA A 236 -2.23 17.08 -14.06
C ALA A 236 -1.15 15.98 -14.14
N THR A 237 -1.23 14.95 -13.29
CA THR A 237 -0.20 13.88 -13.20
C THR A 237 -0.65 12.61 -13.92
N PHE A 238 -1.94 12.28 -13.86
CA PHE A 238 -2.52 11.15 -14.57
C PHE A 238 -3.08 11.51 -15.94
N GLY A 239 -3.26 12.79 -16.28
CA GLY A 239 -3.80 13.23 -17.57
C GLY A 239 -3.08 12.61 -18.76
N PRO A 240 -1.76 12.75 -18.90
CA PRO A 240 -1.00 12.15 -20.00
C PRO A 240 -0.99 10.62 -19.97
N MET A 241 -0.96 10.01 -18.77
CA MET A 241 -0.97 8.56 -18.57
C MET A 241 -2.37 7.98 -18.85
N VAL A 242 -3.44 8.64 -18.38
CA VAL A 242 -4.84 8.31 -18.66
C VAL A 242 -5.12 8.40 -20.15
N GLU A 243 -4.60 9.43 -20.84
CA GLU A 243 -4.76 9.61 -22.27
C GLU A 243 -4.00 8.55 -23.09
N SER A 244 -2.81 8.16 -22.64
CA SER A 244 -2.04 7.05 -23.22
C SER A 244 -2.76 5.71 -23.06
N ILE A 245 -3.33 5.42 -21.88
CA ILE A 245 -4.09 4.20 -21.59
C ILE A 245 -5.43 4.19 -22.35
N ARG A 246 -6.17 5.32 -22.35
CA ARG A 246 -7.41 5.47 -23.13
C ARG A 246 -7.18 5.21 -24.62
N ASN A 247 -6.07 5.71 -25.17
CA ASN A 247 -5.71 5.53 -26.57
C ASN A 247 -5.32 4.07 -26.89
N ARG A 248 -4.73 3.34 -25.95
CA ARG A 248 -4.46 1.89 -26.11
C ARG A 248 -5.75 1.08 -26.05
N TYR A 249 -6.62 1.36 -25.08
CA TYR A 249 -7.91 0.67 -24.92
C TYR A 249 -8.82 0.88 -26.13
N GLN A 250 -8.86 2.08 -26.71
CA GLN A 250 -9.61 2.36 -27.94
C GLN A 250 -9.02 1.68 -29.18
N ARG A 251 -7.72 1.38 -29.20
CA ARG A 251 -7.07 0.65 -30.28
C ARG A 251 -7.29 -0.86 -30.18
N SER A 252 -7.31 -1.44 -28.97
CA SER A 252 -7.62 -2.86 -28.80
C SER A 252 -9.07 -3.18 -29.13
N ASN A 253 -10.03 -2.35 -28.72
CA ASN A 253 -11.45 -2.57 -29.03
C ASN A 253 -11.81 -2.32 -30.51
N LYS A 254 -11.03 -1.53 -31.25
CA LYS A 254 -11.24 -1.40 -32.71
C LYS A 254 -10.66 -2.54 -33.53
N GLY A 255 -9.72 -3.30 -32.98
CA GLY A 255 -9.15 -4.49 -33.63
C GLY A 255 -10.09 -5.69 -33.60
N ASP A 256 -11.00 -5.75 -32.61
CA ASP A 256 -11.94 -6.86 -32.45
C ASP A 256 -13.24 -6.67 -33.27
N GLU A 257 -13.56 -5.43 -33.68
CA GLU A 257 -14.73 -5.15 -34.55
C GLU A 257 -14.44 -5.30 -36.03
N GLU A 258 -13.18 -5.38 -36.48
CA GLU A 258 -12.81 -5.60 -37.89
C GLU A 258 -12.58 -7.09 -38.22
N GLN A 259 -12.79 -8.03 -37.28
CA GLN A 259 -12.65 -9.48 -37.50
C GLN A 259 -13.94 -10.27 -37.22
N SER A 260 -15.10 -9.61 -37.15
CA SER A 260 -16.40 -10.29 -37.06
C SER A 260 -17.28 -10.09 -38.32
#